data_76abf2c60615e3de6a17c51f30be75d5
#
_entry.id   76abf2c60615e3de6a17c51f30be75d5
#
_cell.length_a   1.000
_cell.length_b   1.000
_cell.length_c   1.000
_cell.angle_alpha   90.00
_cell.angle_beta   90.00
_cell.angle_gamma   90.00
#
_symmetry.space_group_name_H-M   'P 1'
#
loop_
_entity.id
_entity.type
_entity.pdbx_description
1 polymer ?
#
loop_
_entity_poly.entity_id
_entity_poly.type
_entity_poly.pdbx_seq_one_letter_code
_entity_poly.pdbx_strand_id
1 'polypeptide(L)'
;SGGGAHQAAAGAVSPARIAARVERHVRPDVQRMAAYHVADATDAIKLDAMENPWRLPGALQAELAQRLAALAINRYPSGNTYTALKQAIARHDGLDGIDGLVLGNGSDELISLLCQLVAQPGATIMAPAPSFVMYEMGARLAGVGFVPVPLRPDFSLDREAMLQAIETHRPALVFLAYPNNPTGNLFDADDVRAILQATDGLVVLDEAYAPFAGGA
;
A
#
# COMPACT_ATOMS: atom_id res chain seq x y z
N SER A 1 -28.64 -36.58 39.70
CA SER A 1 -28.83 -37.49 38.58
C SER A 1 -28.50 -36.78 37.26
N GLY A 2 -27.38 -37.14 36.64
CA GLY A 2 -27.23 -37.19 35.21
C GLY A 2 -27.01 -35.87 34.48
N GLY A 3 -25.88 -35.18 34.67
CA GLY A 3 -25.38 -34.21 33.74
C GLY A 3 -24.46 -34.88 32.72
N GLY A 4 -24.99 -35.27 31.55
CA GLY A 4 -24.22 -35.83 30.46
C GLY A 4 -23.35 -34.79 29.78
N ALA A 5 -22.05 -34.98 29.87
CA ALA A 5 -21.03 -34.23 29.16
C ALA A 5 -21.15 -34.44 27.65
N HIS A 6 -21.58 -33.44 26.88
CA HIS A 6 -21.31 -33.33 25.47
C HIS A 6 -20.01 -32.54 25.28
N GLN A 7 -18.89 -33.12 25.63
CA GLN A 7 -17.60 -32.77 25.05
C GLN A 7 -17.44 -33.59 23.77
N ALA A 8 -17.97 -33.09 22.65
CA ALA A 8 -17.49 -33.50 21.35
C ALA A 8 -16.06 -32.99 21.22
N ALA A 9 -15.07 -33.83 21.38
CA ALA A 9 -13.69 -33.57 21.03
C ALA A 9 -13.68 -33.27 19.52
N ALA A 10 -13.64 -31.98 19.17
CA ALA A 10 -13.37 -31.54 17.81
C ALA A 10 -11.98 -32.04 17.45
N GLY A 11 -11.92 -33.21 16.77
CA GLY A 11 -10.68 -33.82 16.34
C GLY A 11 -9.83 -32.80 15.60
N ALA A 12 -8.63 -32.55 16.09
CA ALA A 12 -7.69 -31.63 15.49
C ALA A 12 -7.55 -31.97 13.99
N VAL A 13 -7.82 -31.00 13.12
CA VAL A 13 -7.69 -31.19 11.67
C VAL A 13 -6.22 -31.44 11.37
N SER A 14 -5.87 -32.56 10.75
CA SER A 14 -4.47 -32.89 10.45
C SER A 14 -3.85 -31.87 9.49
N PRO A 15 -2.53 -31.56 9.61
CA PRO A 15 -1.83 -30.66 8.70
C PRO A 15 -2.03 -31.01 7.21
N ALA A 16 -2.03 -32.30 6.87
CA ALA A 16 -2.28 -32.78 5.51
C ALA A 16 -3.68 -32.38 5.00
N ARG A 17 -4.69 -32.45 5.87
CA ARG A 17 -6.05 -32.05 5.50
C ARG A 17 -6.18 -30.53 5.33
N ILE A 18 -5.42 -29.75 6.10
CA ILE A 18 -5.33 -28.30 5.94
C ILE A 18 -4.65 -27.98 4.61
N ALA A 19 -3.50 -28.58 4.31
CA ALA A 19 -2.77 -28.38 3.06
C ALA A 19 -3.65 -28.69 1.83
N ALA A 20 -4.35 -29.82 1.83
CA ALA A 20 -5.27 -30.18 0.75
C ALA A 20 -6.44 -29.17 0.56
N ARG A 21 -6.90 -28.56 1.65
CA ARG A 21 -7.91 -27.47 1.55
C ARG A 21 -7.33 -26.20 0.97
N VAL A 22 -6.13 -25.81 1.39
CA VAL A 22 -5.43 -24.64 0.83
C VAL A 22 -5.20 -24.84 -0.67
N GLU A 23 -4.65 -26.00 -1.07
CA GLU A 23 -4.42 -26.32 -2.49
C GLU A 23 -5.70 -26.25 -3.33
N ARG A 24 -6.82 -26.66 -2.79
CA ARG A 24 -8.12 -26.68 -3.50
C ARG A 24 -8.78 -25.31 -3.60
N HIS A 25 -8.64 -24.45 -2.58
CA HIS A 25 -9.45 -23.25 -2.43
C HIS A 25 -8.69 -21.94 -2.54
N VAL A 26 -7.37 -21.95 -2.38
CA VAL A 26 -6.54 -20.76 -2.57
C VAL A 26 -5.99 -20.75 -3.99
N ARG A 27 -6.05 -19.60 -4.65
CA ARG A 27 -5.54 -19.43 -6.00
C ARG A 27 -4.06 -19.85 -6.10
N PRO A 28 -3.65 -20.59 -7.14
CA PRO A 28 -2.27 -21.08 -7.28
C PRO A 28 -1.21 -19.97 -7.38
N ASP A 29 -1.56 -18.82 -7.94
CA ASP A 29 -0.67 -17.65 -8.00
C ASP A 29 -0.42 -17.07 -6.61
N VAL A 30 -1.45 -16.99 -5.76
CA VAL A 30 -1.34 -16.55 -4.36
C VAL A 30 -0.53 -17.54 -3.52
N GLN A 31 -0.73 -18.86 -3.72
CA GLN A 31 0.06 -19.90 -3.02
C GLN A 31 1.56 -19.79 -3.30
N ARG A 32 1.96 -19.26 -4.46
CA ARG A 32 3.36 -19.08 -4.86
C ARG A 32 3.97 -17.76 -4.38
N MET A 33 3.15 -16.86 -3.81
CA MET A 33 3.66 -15.59 -3.29
C MET A 33 4.49 -15.83 -2.03
N ALA A 34 5.65 -15.18 -1.95
CA ALA A 34 6.40 -15.09 -0.71
C ALA A 34 5.81 -13.98 0.17
N ALA A 35 5.75 -14.22 1.48
CA ALA A 35 5.43 -13.15 2.42
C ALA A 35 6.53 -12.07 2.38
N TYR A 36 6.11 -10.81 2.49
CA TYR A 36 7.06 -9.72 2.70
C TYR A 36 7.81 -9.97 4.02
N HIS A 37 9.12 -10.00 3.95
CA HIS A 37 9.96 -10.26 5.11
C HIS A 37 10.81 -9.04 5.42
N VAL A 38 10.66 -8.50 6.62
CA VAL A 38 11.55 -7.48 7.17
C VAL A 38 12.73 -8.18 7.81
N ALA A 39 13.94 -7.87 7.36
CA ALA A 39 15.15 -8.47 7.91
C ALA A 39 15.32 -8.13 9.40
N ASP A 40 15.76 -9.10 10.20
CA ASP A 40 16.18 -8.85 11.56
C ASP A 40 17.52 -8.08 11.54
N ALA A 41 17.51 -6.88 12.09
CA ALA A 41 18.66 -5.98 12.12
C ALA A 41 19.11 -5.67 13.56
N THR A 42 18.94 -6.60 14.50
CA THR A 42 19.21 -6.39 15.93
C THR A 42 20.64 -5.93 16.20
N ASP A 43 21.63 -6.39 15.42
CA ASP A 43 23.04 -6.05 15.54
C ASP A 43 23.56 -5.14 14.42
N ALA A 44 22.66 -4.48 13.66
CA ALA A 44 23.03 -3.63 12.54
C ALA A 44 22.39 -2.24 12.62
N ILE A 45 22.94 -1.29 11.87
CA ILE A 45 22.28 -0.01 11.63
C ILE A 45 21.18 -0.26 10.59
N LYS A 46 19.92 -0.15 11.04
CA LYS A 46 18.76 -0.41 10.18
C LYS A 46 18.51 0.75 9.22
N LEU A 47 18.65 0.50 7.92
CA LEU A 47 18.48 1.49 6.86
C LEU A 47 17.57 0.98 5.73
N ASP A 48 16.91 -0.16 5.94
CA ASP A 48 16.19 -0.87 4.89
C ASP A 48 14.70 -0.52 4.78
N ALA A 49 14.01 -0.27 5.88
CA ALA A 49 12.56 -0.11 5.90
C ALA A 49 12.08 1.35 6.01
N MET A 50 12.96 2.32 5.81
CA MET A 50 12.68 3.77 5.86
C MET A 50 11.98 4.19 7.18
N GLU A 51 12.28 3.53 8.29
CA GLU A 51 11.71 3.82 9.60
C GLU A 51 12.27 5.12 10.17
N ASN A 52 11.43 5.88 10.88
CA ASN A 52 11.90 7.05 11.61
C ASN A 52 12.77 6.61 12.81
N PRO A 53 14.07 6.95 12.87
CA PRO A 53 14.95 6.55 13.96
C PRO A 53 14.65 7.29 15.27
N TRP A 54 13.89 8.38 15.23
CA TRP A 54 13.62 9.22 16.38
C TRP A 54 12.37 8.77 17.12
N ARG A 55 12.48 8.62 18.43
CA ARG A 55 11.35 8.35 19.31
C ARG A 55 10.60 9.65 19.62
N LEU A 56 9.30 9.54 19.86
CA LEU A 56 8.53 10.67 20.37
C LEU A 56 9.13 11.16 21.69
N PRO A 57 9.21 12.49 21.93
CA PRO A 57 9.57 13.05 23.22
C PRO A 57 8.67 12.53 24.34
N GLY A 58 9.22 12.33 25.55
CA GLY A 58 8.48 11.73 26.66
C GLY A 58 7.17 12.42 27.01
N ALA A 59 7.13 13.76 26.91
CA ALA A 59 5.90 14.54 27.13
C ALA A 59 4.80 14.17 26.10
N LEU A 60 5.15 14.02 24.82
CA LEU A 60 4.20 13.61 23.78
C LEU A 60 3.77 12.16 23.94
N GLN A 61 4.66 11.27 24.40
CA GLN A 61 4.29 9.89 24.72
C GLN A 61 3.25 9.82 25.83
N ALA A 62 3.43 10.61 26.90
CA ALA A 62 2.49 10.67 28.02
C ALA A 62 1.12 11.23 27.57
N GLU A 63 1.12 12.32 26.79
CA GLU A 63 -0.13 12.87 26.24
C GLU A 63 -0.86 11.90 25.34
N LEU A 64 -0.13 11.22 24.45
CA LEU A 64 -0.69 10.19 23.56
C LEU A 64 -1.33 9.06 24.37
N ALA A 65 -0.66 8.57 25.42
CA ALA A 65 -1.20 7.52 26.29
C ALA A 65 -2.51 7.96 26.97
N GLN A 66 -2.59 9.21 27.47
CA GLN A 66 -3.80 9.75 28.07
C GLN A 66 -4.95 9.85 27.05
N ARG A 67 -4.67 10.36 25.86
CA ARG A 67 -5.67 10.47 24.78
C ARG A 67 -6.19 9.09 24.34
N LEU A 68 -5.30 8.12 24.17
CA LEU A 68 -5.69 6.74 23.82
C LEU A 68 -6.55 6.10 24.90
N ALA A 69 -6.21 6.29 26.18
CA ALA A 69 -6.99 5.75 27.30
C ALA A 69 -8.41 6.34 27.38
N ALA A 70 -8.60 7.56 26.87
CA ALA A 70 -9.90 8.23 26.86
C ALA A 70 -10.79 7.83 25.65
N LEU A 71 -10.25 7.12 24.68
CA LEU A 71 -11.02 6.69 23.50
C LEU A 71 -12.00 5.55 23.84
N ALA A 72 -13.22 5.67 23.33
CA ALA A 72 -14.20 4.58 23.39
C ALA A 72 -13.89 3.52 22.29
N ILE A 73 -12.79 2.79 22.45
CA ILE A 73 -12.30 1.79 21.46
C ILE A 73 -13.26 0.63 21.22
N ASN A 74 -14.29 0.49 22.07
CA ASN A 74 -15.38 -0.48 21.93
C ASN A 74 -16.53 0.03 21.04
N ARG A 75 -16.38 1.18 20.40
CA ARG A 75 -17.39 1.79 19.52
C ARG A 75 -16.84 1.98 18.12
N TYR A 76 -17.71 1.85 17.13
CA TYR A 76 -17.38 2.27 15.78
C TYR A 76 -17.23 3.79 15.71
N PRO A 77 -16.28 4.31 14.90
CA PRO A 77 -16.18 5.74 14.67
C PRO A 77 -17.48 6.27 14.01
N SER A 78 -17.96 7.41 14.45
CA SER A 78 -19.05 8.11 13.76
C SER A 78 -18.54 8.76 12.47
N GLY A 79 -19.46 9.14 11.56
CA GLY A 79 -19.08 9.79 10.29
C GLY A 79 -18.25 11.07 10.46
N ASN A 80 -18.32 11.73 11.63
CA ASN A 80 -17.59 12.97 11.92
C ASN A 80 -16.28 12.73 12.71
N THR A 81 -15.98 11.50 13.12
CA THR A 81 -14.82 11.19 13.98
C THR A 81 -13.52 11.73 13.42
N TYR A 82 -13.33 11.66 12.11
CA TYR A 82 -12.09 12.05 11.44
C TYR A 82 -12.11 13.46 10.84
N THR A 83 -13.17 14.22 11.02
CA THR A 83 -13.31 15.56 10.41
C THR A 83 -12.17 16.50 10.78
N ALA A 84 -11.82 16.57 12.06
CA ALA A 84 -10.71 17.42 12.52
C ALA A 84 -9.36 17.00 11.94
N LEU A 85 -9.11 15.70 11.83
CA LEU A 85 -7.89 15.15 11.19
C LEU A 85 -7.87 15.48 9.71
N LYS A 86 -8.95 15.22 8.98
CA LYS A 86 -9.05 15.55 7.55
C LYS A 86 -8.84 17.04 7.29
N GLN A 87 -9.42 17.90 8.13
CA GLN A 87 -9.20 19.35 8.05
C GLN A 87 -7.74 19.75 8.30
N ALA A 88 -7.06 19.06 9.23
CA ALA A 88 -5.65 19.31 9.47
C ALA A 88 -4.78 18.89 8.27
N ILE A 89 -5.06 17.73 7.66
CA ILE A 89 -4.41 17.26 6.44
C ILE A 89 -4.67 18.25 5.30
N ALA A 90 -5.92 18.60 5.04
CA ALA A 90 -6.27 19.53 3.96
C ALA A 90 -5.53 20.88 4.08
N ARG A 91 -5.44 21.42 5.30
CA ARG A 91 -4.66 22.66 5.52
C ARG A 91 -3.16 22.47 5.30
N HIS A 92 -2.61 21.33 5.68
CA HIS A 92 -1.18 21.03 5.51
C HIS A 92 -0.82 20.90 4.03
N ASP A 93 -1.67 20.25 3.27
CA ASP A 93 -1.43 19.92 1.86
C ASP A 93 -2.05 20.96 0.88
N GLY A 94 -2.62 22.04 1.42
CA GLY A 94 -3.20 23.11 0.59
C GLY A 94 -4.43 22.71 -0.21
N LEU A 95 -5.21 21.75 0.28
CA LEU A 95 -6.43 21.28 -0.38
C LEU A 95 -7.63 22.18 -0.08
N ASP A 96 -8.51 22.39 -1.05
CA ASP A 96 -9.70 23.26 -0.93
C ASP A 96 -10.80 22.70 -0.01
N GLY A 97 -10.68 21.44 0.43
CA GLY A 97 -11.69 20.81 1.31
C GLY A 97 -11.30 19.38 1.71
N ILE A 98 -12.23 18.71 2.38
CA ILE A 98 -12.03 17.35 2.91
C ILE A 98 -12.77 16.25 2.15
N ASP A 99 -13.62 16.60 1.19
CA ASP A 99 -14.51 15.65 0.52
C ASP A 99 -13.76 14.65 -0.36
N GLY A 100 -12.58 15.04 -0.87
CA GLY A 100 -11.67 14.18 -1.62
C GLY A 100 -10.73 13.33 -0.76
N LEU A 101 -10.78 13.44 0.59
CA LEU A 101 -9.85 12.74 1.47
C LEU A 101 -10.38 11.38 1.91
N VAL A 102 -9.63 10.33 1.62
CA VAL A 102 -9.82 8.98 2.15
C VAL A 102 -8.65 8.65 3.08
N LEU A 103 -8.94 8.16 4.27
CA LEU A 103 -7.94 7.75 5.26
C LEU A 103 -7.82 6.23 5.30
N GLY A 104 -6.59 5.75 5.40
CA GLY A 104 -6.26 4.34 5.56
C GLY A 104 -5.18 4.10 6.61
N ASN A 105 -4.94 2.85 6.97
CA ASN A 105 -3.86 2.45 7.86
C ASN A 105 -2.55 2.32 7.07
N GLY A 106 -1.98 3.45 6.71
CA GLY A 106 -0.82 3.56 5.84
C GLY A 106 -1.17 3.45 4.36
N SER A 107 -0.18 3.66 3.50
CA SER A 107 -0.32 3.58 2.04
C SER A 107 -0.69 2.18 1.56
N ASP A 108 -0.24 1.13 2.23
CA ASP A 108 -0.51 -0.25 1.83
C ASP A 108 -2.00 -0.60 1.79
N GLU A 109 -2.79 -0.10 2.75
CA GLU A 109 -4.24 -0.28 2.72
C GLU A 109 -4.86 0.46 1.52
N LEU A 110 -4.44 1.70 1.27
CA LEU A 110 -4.94 2.51 0.15
C LEU A 110 -4.55 1.89 -1.20
N ILE A 111 -3.31 1.41 -1.35
CA ILE A 111 -2.84 0.69 -2.55
C ILE A 111 -3.71 -0.55 -2.79
N SER A 112 -3.96 -1.33 -1.73
CA SER A 112 -4.78 -2.53 -1.82
C SER A 112 -6.22 -2.23 -2.24
N LEU A 113 -6.82 -1.16 -1.69
CA LEU A 113 -8.16 -0.70 -2.06
C LEU A 113 -8.20 -0.23 -3.52
N LEU A 114 -7.21 0.53 -3.98
CA LEU A 114 -7.12 0.99 -5.37
C LEU A 114 -6.97 -0.18 -6.35
N CYS A 115 -6.14 -1.18 -6.02
CA CYS A 115 -6.03 -2.38 -6.84
C CYS A 115 -7.36 -3.14 -6.95
N GLN A 116 -8.11 -3.25 -5.85
CA GLN A 116 -9.43 -3.87 -5.86
C GLN A 116 -10.46 -3.04 -6.63
N LEU A 117 -10.39 -1.70 -6.55
CA LEU A 117 -11.30 -0.79 -7.24
C LEU A 117 -11.28 -0.99 -8.76
N VAL A 118 -10.10 -1.25 -9.32
CA VAL A 118 -9.92 -1.43 -10.78
C VAL A 118 -9.95 -2.89 -11.22
N ALA A 119 -10.23 -3.83 -10.31
CA ALA A 119 -10.22 -5.26 -10.58
C ALA A 119 -11.39 -5.69 -11.46
N GLN A 120 -11.21 -5.57 -12.79
CA GLN A 120 -12.13 -6.04 -13.83
C GLN A 120 -11.42 -7.07 -14.71
N PRO A 121 -12.15 -7.96 -15.39
CA PRO A 121 -11.57 -8.89 -16.35
C PRO A 121 -10.74 -8.17 -17.41
N GLY A 122 -9.47 -8.54 -17.53
CA GLY A 122 -8.54 -7.94 -18.49
C GLY A 122 -7.92 -6.61 -18.07
N ALA A 123 -8.27 -6.06 -16.91
CA ALA A 123 -7.63 -4.86 -16.38
C ALA A 123 -6.15 -5.10 -16.08
N THR A 124 -5.35 -4.05 -16.26
CA THR A 124 -3.92 -4.05 -15.90
C THR A 124 -3.60 -2.87 -15.00
N ILE A 125 -2.61 -3.08 -14.15
CA ILE A 125 -1.98 -2.06 -13.30
C ILE A 125 -0.53 -1.94 -13.76
N MET A 126 -0.01 -0.72 -13.84
CA MET A 126 1.34 -0.46 -14.32
C MET A 126 2.13 0.36 -13.30
N ALA A 127 3.42 0.08 -13.22
CA ALA A 127 4.38 0.92 -12.48
C ALA A 127 5.78 0.84 -13.11
N PRO A 128 6.64 1.84 -12.89
CA PRO A 128 8.08 1.69 -13.15
C PRO A 128 8.68 0.55 -12.33
N ALA A 129 9.79 -0.02 -12.79
CA ALA A 129 10.52 -1.07 -12.07
C ALA A 129 12.05 -0.81 -12.13
N PRO A 130 12.77 -0.87 -10.99
CA PRO A 130 12.29 -1.20 -9.66
C PRO A 130 11.43 -0.07 -9.02
N SER A 131 10.38 -0.46 -8.30
CA SER A 131 9.55 0.43 -7.51
C SER A 131 9.00 -0.28 -6.28
N PHE A 132 8.06 0.33 -5.56
CA PHE A 132 7.53 -0.25 -4.33
C PHE A 132 6.81 -1.58 -4.60
N VAL A 133 7.25 -2.62 -3.90
CA VAL A 133 6.82 -4.02 -4.14
C VAL A 133 5.31 -4.23 -3.97
N MET A 134 4.65 -3.39 -3.17
CA MET A 134 3.21 -3.53 -2.90
C MET A 134 2.33 -3.23 -4.11
N TYR A 135 2.82 -2.53 -5.12
CA TYR A 135 2.04 -2.31 -6.35
C TYR A 135 1.80 -3.61 -7.11
N GLU A 136 2.86 -4.38 -7.34
CA GLU A 136 2.75 -5.70 -7.98
C GLU A 136 2.01 -6.70 -7.08
N MET A 137 2.33 -6.72 -5.78
CA MET A 137 1.69 -7.60 -4.82
C MET A 137 0.19 -7.32 -4.72
N GLY A 138 -0.22 -6.06 -4.63
CA GLY A 138 -1.62 -5.63 -4.61
C GLY A 138 -2.37 -6.02 -5.88
N ALA A 139 -1.75 -5.80 -7.06
CA ALA A 139 -2.33 -6.21 -8.34
C ALA A 139 -2.56 -7.72 -8.39
N ARG A 140 -1.57 -8.52 -8.02
CA ARG A 140 -1.67 -9.99 -7.98
C ARG A 140 -2.74 -10.47 -7.00
N LEU A 141 -2.81 -9.89 -5.80
CA LEU A 141 -3.84 -10.24 -4.81
C LEU A 141 -5.24 -9.89 -5.31
N ALA A 142 -5.40 -8.76 -6.00
CA ALA A 142 -6.66 -8.37 -6.63
C ALA A 142 -6.99 -9.19 -7.89
N GLY A 143 -6.06 -10.02 -8.40
CA GLY A 143 -6.26 -10.80 -9.63
C GLY A 143 -6.17 -9.97 -10.90
N VAL A 144 -5.49 -8.83 -10.84
CA VAL A 144 -5.28 -7.89 -11.95
C VAL A 144 -3.89 -8.11 -12.56
N GLY A 145 -3.77 -7.97 -13.88
CA GLY A 145 -2.48 -8.05 -14.56
C GLY A 145 -1.56 -6.91 -14.10
N PHE A 146 -0.25 -7.19 -13.95
CA PHE A 146 0.74 -6.17 -13.62
C PHE A 146 1.74 -6.00 -14.77
N VAL A 147 2.00 -4.75 -15.16
CA VAL A 147 2.91 -4.38 -16.23
C VAL A 147 4.06 -3.55 -15.64
N PRO A 148 5.21 -4.16 -15.35
CA PRO A 148 6.40 -3.43 -14.94
C PRO A 148 7.06 -2.78 -16.17
N VAL A 149 7.44 -1.51 -16.06
CA VAL A 149 8.21 -0.80 -17.09
C VAL A 149 9.60 -0.50 -16.51
N PRO A 150 10.69 -1.04 -17.08
CA PRO A 150 12.03 -0.83 -16.54
C PRO A 150 12.40 0.66 -16.49
N LEU A 151 12.99 1.10 -15.38
CA LEU A 151 13.69 2.38 -15.30
C LEU A 151 14.96 2.35 -16.12
N ARG A 152 15.48 3.51 -16.51
CA ARG A 152 16.81 3.62 -17.11
C ARG A 152 17.91 3.23 -16.11
N PRO A 153 19.15 2.98 -16.57
CA PRO A 153 20.26 2.60 -15.69
C PRO A 153 20.59 3.62 -14.60
N ASP A 154 20.26 4.89 -14.79
CA ASP A 154 20.39 5.97 -13.82
C ASP A 154 19.16 6.14 -12.92
N PHE A 155 18.21 5.20 -13.00
CA PHE A 155 16.92 5.20 -12.31
C PHE A 155 15.96 6.33 -12.71
N SER A 156 16.22 7.06 -13.79
CA SER A 156 15.23 7.95 -14.38
C SER A 156 14.11 7.16 -15.08
N LEU A 157 12.94 7.80 -15.26
CA LEU A 157 11.86 7.21 -16.05
C LEU A 157 12.31 7.05 -17.51
N ASP A 158 12.02 5.89 -18.09
CA ASP A 158 12.02 5.76 -19.54
C ASP A 158 10.67 6.23 -20.08
N ARG A 159 10.58 7.52 -20.37
CA ARG A 159 9.35 8.15 -20.86
C ARG A 159 8.79 7.45 -22.09
N GLU A 160 9.63 7.11 -23.07
CA GLU A 160 9.18 6.47 -24.30
C GLU A 160 8.59 5.08 -24.01
N ALA A 161 9.30 4.29 -23.20
CA ALA A 161 8.82 2.96 -22.79
C ALA A 161 7.52 3.04 -21.98
N MET A 162 7.40 4.02 -21.09
CA MET A 162 6.16 4.25 -20.32
C MET A 162 4.99 4.60 -21.24
N LEU A 163 5.15 5.54 -22.17
CA LEU A 163 4.09 5.95 -23.10
C LEU A 163 3.70 4.80 -24.03
N GLN A 164 4.66 4.04 -24.54
CA GLN A 164 4.38 2.85 -25.35
C GLN A 164 3.63 1.77 -24.58
N ALA A 165 3.99 1.55 -23.30
CA ALA A 165 3.30 0.58 -22.46
C ALA A 165 1.87 1.04 -22.14
N ILE A 166 1.63 2.33 -21.92
CA ILE A 166 0.29 2.90 -21.75
C ILE A 166 -0.58 2.66 -22.99
N GLU A 167 -0.05 2.96 -24.17
CA GLU A 167 -0.77 2.76 -25.44
C GLU A 167 -1.13 1.26 -25.65
N THR A 168 -0.16 0.38 -25.38
CA THR A 168 -0.29 -1.05 -25.61
C THR A 168 -1.24 -1.73 -24.62
N HIS A 169 -1.09 -1.42 -23.34
CA HIS A 169 -1.77 -2.14 -22.26
C HIS A 169 -3.00 -1.41 -21.72
N ARG A 170 -3.14 -0.12 -22.00
CA ARG A 170 -4.24 0.75 -21.51
C ARG A 170 -4.54 0.50 -20.03
N PRO A 171 -3.54 0.73 -19.14
CA PRO A 171 -3.67 0.37 -17.73
C PRO A 171 -4.84 1.13 -17.08
N ALA A 172 -5.62 0.41 -16.28
CA ALA A 172 -6.67 1.02 -15.48
C ALA A 172 -6.10 1.85 -14.31
N LEU A 173 -4.86 1.56 -13.92
CA LEU A 173 -4.16 2.23 -12.83
C LEU A 173 -2.67 2.25 -13.09
N VAL A 174 -2.03 3.41 -12.90
CA VAL A 174 -0.58 3.60 -12.94
C VAL A 174 -0.13 4.12 -11.58
N PHE A 175 0.83 3.44 -10.96
CA PHE A 175 1.48 3.92 -9.73
C PHE A 175 2.83 4.55 -10.06
N LEU A 176 3.10 5.69 -9.45
CA LEU A 176 4.38 6.39 -9.49
C LEU A 176 4.77 6.75 -8.05
N ALA A 177 5.74 6.04 -7.45
CA ALA A 177 6.32 6.45 -6.18
C ALA A 177 7.18 7.71 -6.40
N TYR A 178 6.94 8.76 -5.63
CA TYR A 178 7.52 10.08 -5.86
C TYR A 178 7.82 10.82 -4.55
N PRO A 179 9.03 10.69 -4.00
CA PRO A 179 10.23 9.98 -4.49
C PRO A 179 10.05 8.47 -4.67
N ASN A 180 10.80 7.89 -5.66
CA ASN A 180 10.70 6.46 -5.92
C ASN A 180 11.34 5.64 -4.80
N ASN A 181 10.71 4.55 -4.43
CA ASN A 181 11.25 3.52 -3.54
C ASN A 181 11.54 2.27 -4.40
N PRO A 182 12.77 1.70 -4.43
CA PRO A 182 13.86 1.91 -3.46
C PRO A 182 14.94 2.91 -3.90
N THR A 183 14.83 3.55 -5.05
CA THR A 183 15.93 4.31 -5.66
C THR A 183 16.14 5.70 -5.04
N GLY A 184 15.13 6.26 -4.37
CA GLY A 184 15.20 7.49 -3.59
C GLY A 184 15.25 8.78 -4.41
N ASN A 185 15.17 8.70 -5.74
CA ASN A 185 15.17 9.85 -6.64
C ASN A 185 13.77 10.35 -6.95
N LEU A 186 13.67 11.61 -7.31
CA LEU A 186 12.49 12.18 -7.96
C LEU A 186 12.57 11.95 -9.46
N PHE A 187 11.45 11.61 -10.07
CA PHE A 187 11.32 11.60 -11.52
C PHE A 187 11.18 13.02 -12.06
N ASP A 188 11.54 13.20 -13.32
CA ASP A 188 11.35 14.48 -14.01
C ASP A 188 9.85 14.82 -14.08
N ALA A 189 9.50 16.05 -13.71
CA ALA A 189 8.10 16.49 -13.65
C ALA A 189 7.43 16.51 -15.04
N ASP A 190 8.19 16.73 -16.11
CA ASP A 190 7.64 16.72 -17.47
C ASP A 190 7.35 15.29 -17.94
N ASP A 191 8.15 14.31 -17.48
CA ASP A 191 7.88 12.90 -17.73
C ASP A 191 6.63 12.43 -16.97
N VAL A 192 6.49 12.83 -15.71
CA VAL A 192 5.28 12.57 -14.93
C VAL A 192 4.04 13.16 -15.56
N ARG A 193 4.11 14.44 -16.02
CA ARG A 193 3.00 15.10 -16.74
C ARG A 193 2.64 14.39 -18.03
N ALA A 194 3.63 13.91 -18.78
CA ALA A 194 3.38 13.18 -20.03
C ALA A 194 2.63 11.87 -19.76
N ILE A 195 2.99 11.13 -18.69
CA ILE A 195 2.29 9.92 -18.27
C ILE A 195 0.85 10.24 -17.86
N LEU A 196 0.64 11.29 -17.07
CA LEU A 196 -0.69 11.74 -16.65
C LEU A 196 -1.58 12.08 -17.87
N GLN A 197 -1.03 12.75 -18.87
CA GLN A 197 -1.77 13.14 -20.08
C GLN A 197 -2.09 11.97 -21.01
N ALA A 198 -1.22 10.96 -21.04
CA ALA A 198 -1.39 9.80 -21.92
C ALA A 198 -2.31 8.70 -21.31
N THR A 199 -2.58 8.77 -20.02
CA THR A 199 -3.30 7.71 -19.31
C THR A 199 -4.78 8.03 -19.22
N ASP A 200 -5.65 7.17 -19.79
CA ASP A 200 -7.11 7.23 -19.58
C ASP A 200 -7.54 6.68 -18.21
N GLY A 201 -6.70 5.85 -17.60
CA GLY A 201 -6.92 5.28 -16.27
C GLY A 201 -6.58 6.24 -15.13
N LEU A 202 -6.58 5.72 -13.91
CA LEU A 202 -6.15 6.45 -12.74
C LEU A 202 -4.62 6.52 -12.70
N VAL A 203 -4.06 7.66 -12.30
CA VAL A 203 -2.64 7.79 -11.97
C VAL A 203 -2.52 8.17 -10.50
N VAL A 204 -1.73 7.41 -9.76
CA VAL A 204 -1.45 7.63 -8.34
C VAL A 204 -0.01 8.06 -8.17
N LEU A 205 0.18 9.26 -7.64
CA LEU A 205 1.47 9.70 -7.11
C LEU A 205 1.54 9.27 -5.65
N ASP A 206 2.45 8.34 -5.35
CA ASP A 206 2.68 7.89 -3.98
C ASP A 206 3.76 8.76 -3.34
N GLU A 207 3.33 9.70 -2.55
CA GLU A 207 4.17 10.71 -1.90
C GLU A 207 4.54 10.36 -0.45
N ALA A 208 4.53 9.05 -0.09
CA ALA A 208 4.88 8.60 1.27
C ALA A 208 6.23 9.14 1.76
N TYR A 209 7.16 9.43 0.85
CA TYR A 209 8.49 9.96 1.15
C TYR A 209 8.69 11.42 0.70
N ALA A 210 7.67 12.13 0.28
CA ALA A 210 7.77 13.55 -0.12
C ALA A 210 8.45 14.45 0.93
N PRO A 211 8.23 14.28 2.25
CA PRO A 211 8.89 15.09 3.27
C PRO A 211 10.42 14.99 3.26
N PHE A 212 10.99 13.94 2.67
CA PHE A 212 12.43 13.71 2.57
C PHE A 212 13.05 14.24 1.27
N ALA A 213 12.24 14.75 0.35
CA ALA A 213 12.71 15.21 -0.97
C ALA A 213 13.33 16.63 -0.98
N GLY A 214 13.45 17.27 0.19
CA GLY A 214 14.14 18.57 0.28
C GLY A 214 13.40 19.73 -0.37
N GLY A 215 12.11 19.87 -0.11
CA GLY A 215 11.32 21.04 -0.53
C GLY A 215 11.14 21.11 -2.05
N ALA A 216 10.21 20.36 -2.55
CA ALA A 216 9.65 20.58 -3.88
C ALA A 216 8.49 21.59 -3.78
#